data_374f69ce9b44dbad6376d0e8ab4fa88d
#
_entry.id   374f69ce9b44dbad6376d0e8ab4fa88d
#
_cell.length_a   1.000
_cell.length_b   1.000
_cell.length_c   1.000
_cell.angle_alpha   90.00
_cell.angle_beta   90.00
_cell.angle_gamma   90.00
#
_symmetry.space_group_name_H-M   'P 1'
#
loop_
_entity.id
_entity.type
_entity.pdbx_description
1 polymer ?
#
loop_
_entity_poly.entity_id
_entity_poly.type
_entity_poly.pdbx_seq_one_letter_code
_entity_poly.pdbx_strand_id
1 'polypeptide(L)'
;MVDALAGGFTISLSAAFTVLIMTKRGLPVSTSQAIVGAIIGWNLFTGRQPDYGVLTKIVSTWVSGPLLGMLFSALLYLLFKRTLSKIQVHVIRLDTYIRIGLVVAGAFGAYSLGANNIANVMGVFVHAAPDISLDFGIFVLDGTQLLFLMGGLAIALGIYTYSEKVMKTVGNGILSMSPEAAIIVVLAQAVVLFLFSSSSLSDLLMHIGLPPFPLVPVSSTQVVVGSVLGIGLVKGSREINSKSLGGIGLGWIATPVIAAVFCFFALFFVQNVFHLEISNPLNNIAGQQIAVDTPERTSKAINLILPGIILASALIIIVFIWLLARQQQLRLTAENELLHQQNQLYQTQRNLNSMEISSMQSAYELLNMKHESKRKEFIDMANNLTEQRLFLDEINKLLVETLTKDKLSDYQESIRNIQNIIHQKLTFASEKSTFYAEVEKIHKDFKIKLESKYPDLSEHDKKLATLIRLDLSNKEIATLMGISPKSVEVSRYRLKKKLGLEKDSSLIEFINQI
;
A
#
# COMPACT_ATOMS: atom_id res chain seq x y z
N MET A 1 47.10 23.81 -15.39
CA MET A 1 45.74 23.43 -15.85
C MET A 1 45.48 21.95 -15.64
N VAL A 2 46.36 21.03 -16.11
CA VAL A 2 46.19 19.57 -15.97
C VAL A 2 46.08 19.15 -14.49
N ASP A 3 46.95 19.68 -13.64
CA ASP A 3 46.95 19.35 -12.19
C ASP A 3 45.70 19.83 -11.47
N ALA A 4 45.15 20.99 -11.85
CA ALA A 4 43.89 21.51 -11.31
C ALA A 4 42.70 20.64 -11.74
N LEU A 5 42.71 20.21 -13.02
CA LEU A 5 41.69 19.26 -13.51
C LEU A 5 41.78 17.92 -12.84
N ALA A 6 42.99 17.35 -12.66
CA ALA A 6 43.17 16.08 -11.97
C ALA A 6 42.72 16.16 -10.52
N GLY A 7 43.04 17.26 -9.82
CA GLY A 7 42.55 17.50 -8.45
C GLY A 7 41.04 17.61 -8.37
N GLY A 8 40.43 18.46 -9.21
CA GLY A 8 38.98 18.63 -9.27
C GLY A 8 38.24 17.34 -9.64
N PHE A 9 38.78 16.58 -10.59
CA PHE A 9 38.22 15.25 -10.96
C PHE A 9 38.28 14.27 -9.81
N THR A 10 39.43 14.21 -9.10
CA THR A 10 39.58 13.30 -7.95
C THR A 10 38.64 13.66 -6.80
N ILE A 11 38.45 14.97 -6.51
CA ILE A 11 37.48 15.45 -5.52
C ILE A 11 36.07 15.01 -5.91
N SER A 12 35.66 15.29 -7.16
CA SER A 12 34.30 14.95 -7.62
C SER A 12 34.06 13.44 -7.65
N LEU A 13 35.04 12.65 -8.10
CA LEU A 13 34.96 11.20 -8.13
C LEU A 13 34.84 10.60 -6.70
N SER A 14 35.60 11.10 -5.75
CA SER A 14 35.57 10.65 -4.36
C SER A 14 34.24 10.98 -3.68
N ALA A 15 33.71 12.18 -3.94
CA ALA A 15 32.39 12.57 -3.45
C ALA A 15 31.29 11.72 -4.09
N ALA A 16 31.33 11.53 -5.42
CA ALA A 16 30.37 10.72 -6.17
C ALA A 16 30.38 9.25 -5.69
N PHE A 17 31.56 8.67 -5.51
CA PHE A 17 31.70 7.31 -5.02
C PHE A 17 31.12 7.14 -3.60
N THR A 18 31.40 8.09 -2.70
CA THR A 18 30.83 8.12 -1.36
C THR A 18 29.31 8.19 -1.39
N VAL A 19 28.74 9.13 -2.16
CA VAL A 19 27.29 9.29 -2.31
C VAL A 19 26.67 8.04 -2.93
N LEU A 20 27.31 7.43 -3.95
CA LEU A 20 26.81 6.21 -4.60
C LEU A 20 26.71 5.03 -3.59
N ILE A 21 27.74 4.82 -2.78
CA ILE A 21 27.72 3.78 -1.76
C ILE A 21 26.58 3.98 -0.76
N MET A 22 26.40 5.20 -0.28
CA MET A 22 25.34 5.55 0.67
C MET A 22 23.95 5.43 0.05
N THR A 23 23.78 5.90 -1.19
CA THR A 23 22.52 5.81 -1.95
C THR A 23 22.14 4.35 -2.22
N LYS A 24 23.08 3.49 -2.60
CA LYS A 24 22.84 2.05 -2.76
C LYS A 24 22.31 1.39 -1.49
N ARG A 25 22.68 1.92 -0.33
CA ARG A 25 22.16 1.46 0.98
C ARG A 25 20.85 2.14 1.39
N GLY A 26 20.28 2.99 0.53
CA GLY A 26 19.02 3.70 0.77
C GLY A 26 19.14 4.82 1.81
N LEU A 27 20.35 5.30 2.09
CA LEU A 27 20.56 6.43 2.99
C LEU A 27 20.53 7.75 2.21
N PRO A 28 19.61 8.67 2.55
CA PRO A 28 19.57 10.01 1.96
C PRO A 28 20.71 10.84 2.56
N VAL A 29 21.83 10.92 1.83
CA VAL A 29 23.01 11.69 2.24
C VAL A 29 23.14 12.98 1.45
N SER A 30 23.99 13.89 1.92
CA SER A 30 24.18 15.20 1.34
C SER A 30 25.34 15.21 0.34
N THR A 31 25.08 15.56 -0.90
CA THR A 31 26.13 15.80 -1.90
C THR A 31 27.01 16.99 -1.53
N SER A 32 26.45 18.05 -0.94
CA SER A 32 27.21 19.19 -0.44
C SER A 32 28.23 18.78 0.65
N GLN A 33 27.81 17.89 1.57
CA GLN A 33 28.73 17.37 2.60
C GLN A 33 29.82 16.48 2.02
N ALA A 34 29.50 15.67 1.00
CA ALA A 34 30.47 14.81 0.33
C ALA A 34 31.54 15.63 -0.40
N ILE A 35 31.15 16.66 -1.14
CA ILE A 35 32.10 17.55 -1.85
C ILE A 35 32.96 18.32 -0.86
N VAL A 36 32.37 18.91 0.17
CA VAL A 36 33.15 19.65 1.21
C VAL A 36 34.13 18.70 1.91
N GLY A 37 33.70 17.48 2.24
CA GLY A 37 34.58 16.45 2.80
C GLY A 37 35.73 16.12 1.86
N ALA A 38 35.47 15.91 0.57
CA ALA A 38 36.52 15.62 -0.42
C ALA A 38 37.50 16.81 -0.58
N ILE A 39 37.04 18.07 -0.56
CA ILE A 39 37.87 19.26 -0.56
C ILE A 39 38.77 19.34 0.70
N ILE A 40 38.21 18.99 1.87
CA ILE A 40 39.03 18.89 3.09
C ILE A 40 40.10 17.82 2.93
N GLY A 41 39.77 16.64 2.36
CA GLY A 41 40.75 15.59 2.06
C GLY A 41 41.86 16.05 1.12
N TRP A 42 41.50 16.86 0.10
CA TRP A 42 42.48 17.49 -0.80
C TRP A 42 43.37 18.48 -0.04
N ASN A 43 42.80 19.36 0.78
CA ASN A 43 43.57 20.31 1.60
C ASN A 43 44.54 19.60 2.53
N LEU A 44 44.09 18.51 3.17
CA LEU A 44 44.98 17.69 4.03
C LEU A 44 46.11 17.04 3.24
N PHE A 45 45.86 16.57 2.02
CA PHE A 45 46.86 15.98 1.15
C PHE A 45 47.89 16.99 0.69
N THR A 46 47.45 18.20 0.29
CA THR A 46 48.35 19.27 -0.21
C THR A 46 48.95 20.11 0.88
N GLY A 47 48.62 19.87 2.16
CA GLY A 47 49.12 20.69 3.28
C GLY A 47 48.52 22.11 3.33
N ARG A 48 47.49 22.40 2.55
CA ARG A 48 46.83 23.70 2.58
C ARG A 48 45.84 23.82 3.72
N GLN A 49 45.79 24.97 4.36
CA GLN A 49 44.77 25.25 5.32
C GLN A 49 43.46 25.63 4.62
N PRO A 50 42.28 25.05 5.01
CA PRO A 50 41.02 25.48 4.51
C PRO A 50 40.67 26.91 4.93
N ASP A 51 39.89 27.64 4.14
CA ASP A 51 39.30 28.87 4.60
C ASP A 51 38.27 28.57 5.71
N TYR A 52 38.69 28.76 6.95
CA TYR A 52 37.85 28.48 8.14
C TYR A 52 36.60 29.39 8.18
N GLY A 53 36.63 30.60 7.59
CA GLY A 53 35.49 31.49 7.55
C GLY A 53 34.40 30.94 6.63
N VAL A 54 34.76 30.47 5.43
CA VAL A 54 33.83 29.81 4.51
C VAL A 54 33.37 28.48 5.05
N LEU A 55 34.28 27.66 5.60
CA LEU A 55 33.93 26.34 6.16
C LEU A 55 32.94 26.48 7.31
N THR A 56 33.12 27.44 8.22
CA THR A 56 32.19 27.68 9.34
C THR A 56 30.82 28.10 8.84
N LYS A 57 30.72 28.95 7.80
CA LYS A 57 29.45 29.31 7.14
C LYS A 57 28.76 28.07 6.58
N ILE A 58 29.47 27.19 5.89
CA ILE A 58 28.91 25.96 5.31
C ILE A 58 28.44 25.02 6.41
N VAL A 59 29.27 24.74 7.43
CA VAL A 59 28.91 23.84 8.54
C VAL A 59 27.74 24.38 9.35
N SER A 60 27.62 25.71 9.53
CA SER A 60 26.47 26.33 10.19
C SER A 60 25.16 26.06 9.43
N THR A 61 25.20 25.94 8.09
CA THR A 61 24.00 25.60 7.32
C THR A 61 23.54 24.15 7.50
N TRP A 62 24.42 23.25 7.93
CA TRP A 62 24.03 21.85 8.24
C TRP A 62 23.12 21.75 9.46
N VAL A 63 23.14 22.78 10.33
CA VAL A 63 22.24 22.90 11.47
C VAL A 63 21.08 23.86 11.15
N SER A 64 21.36 25.03 10.60
CA SER A 64 20.32 26.03 10.32
C SER A 64 19.38 25.60 9.19
N GLY A 65 19.89 24.88 8.17
CA GLY A 65 19.07 24.38 7.06
C GLY A 65 17.88 23.50 7.50
N PRO A 66 18.10 22.40 8.20
CA PRO A 66 16.99 21.57 8.72
C PRO A 66 16.09 22.31 9.70
N LEU A 67 16.62 23.21 10.53
CA LEU A 67 15.80 24.03 11.43
C LEU A 67 14.88 25.00 10.67
N LEU A 68 15.40 25.66 9.64
CA LEU A 68 14.57 26.52 8.77
C LEU A 68 13.56 25.68 7.99
N GLY A 69 13.94 24.52 7.47
CA GLY A 69 13.02 23.59 6.83
C GLY A 69 11.88 23.18 7.75
N MET A 70 12.19 22.86 9.02
CA MET A 70 11.22 22.54 10.07
C MET A 70 10.27 23.71 10.35
N LEU A 71 10.83 24.90 10.51
CA LEU A 71 10.06 26.12 10.78
C LEU A 71 9.11 26.45 9.63
N PHE A 72 9.63 26.55 8.40
CA PHE A 72 8.82 26.91 7.23
C PHE A 72 7.73 25.86 6.96
N SER A 73 8.05 24.57 7.06
CA SER A 73 7.06 23.52 6.84
C SER A 73 5.97 23.52 7.90
N ALA A 74 6.31 23.75 9.17
CA ALA A 74 5.34 23.87 10.26
C ALA A 74 4.41 25.07 10.05
N LEU A 75 4.96 26.24 9.71
CA LEU A 75 4.18 27.46 9.46
C LEU A 75 3.27 27.30 8.23
N LEU A 76 3.80 26.80 7.11
CA LEU A 76 3.02 26.56 5.90
C LEU A 76 1.91 25.53 6.13
N TYR A 77 2.18 24.47 6.91
CA TYR A 77 1.18 23.46 7.23
C TYR A 77 0.05 24.02 8.10
N LEU A 78 0.37 24.83 9.11
CA LEU A 78 -0.63 25.49 9.95
C LEU A 78 -1.48 26.48 9.12
N LEU A 79 -0.84 27.26 8.24
CA LEU A 79 -1.53 28.18 7.33
C LEU A 79 -2.46 27.43 6.38
N PHE A 80 -1.98 26.37 5.75
CA PHE A 80 -2.76 25.52 4.85
C PHE A 80 -3.97 24.90 5.56
N LYS A 81 -3.76 24.30 6.74
CA LYS A 81 -4.83 23.74 7.57
C LYS A 81 -5.89 24.78 7.94
N ARG A 82 -5.46 25.99 8.35
CA ARG A 82 -6.37 27.08 8.70
C ARG A 82 -7.16 27.60 7.49
N THR A 83 -6.52 27.65 6.33
CA THR A 83 -7.16 28.09 5.09
C THR A 83 -8.18 27.05 4.62
N LEU A 84 -7.78 25.77 4.58
CA LEU A 84 -8.66 24.69 4.13
C LEU A 84 -9.87 24.51 5.05
N SER A 85 -9.72 24.73 6.36
CA SER A 85 -10.85 24.65 7.31
C SER A 85 -11.89 25.77 7.13
N LYS A 86 -11.50 26.89 6.51
CA LYS A 86 -12.41 28.02 6.22
C LYS A 86 -13.10 27.94 4.87
N ILE A 87 -12.50 27.23 3.91
CA ILE A 87 -12.97 27.11 2.53
C ILE A 87 -13.59 25.74 2.35
N GLN A 88 -14.91 25.71 2.10
CA GLN A 88 -15.61 24.45 1.77
C GLN A 88 -15.33 24.08 0.30
N VAL A 89 -14.23 23.40 0.05
CA VAL A 89 -13.87 22.93 -1.29
C VAL A 89 -14.39 21.51 -1.49
N HIS A 90 -15.09 21.29 -2.61
CA HIS A 90 -15.50 19.94 -2.99
C HIS A 90 -14.27 19.04 -3.22
N VAL A 91 -14.32 17.79 -2.72
CA VAL A 91 -13.18 16.84 -2.72
C VAL A 91 -12.53 16.68 -4.12
N ILE A 92 -13.33 16.61 -5.19
CA ILE A 92 -12.82 16.49 -6.57
C ILE A 92 -12.03 17.73 -7.00
N ARG A 93 -12.50 18.93 -6.64
CA ARG A 93 -11.77 20.18 -6.94
C ARG A 93 -10.51 20.30 -6.11
N LEU A 94 -10.55 19.84 -4.85
CA LEU A 94 -9.38 19.82 -3.98
C LEU A 94 -8.28 18.93 -4.56
N ASP A 95 -8.60 17.73 -5.07
CA ASP A 95 -7.64 16.85 -5.73
C ASP A 95 -6.98 17.52 -6.94
N THR A 96 -7.78 18.22 -7.76
CA THR A 96 -7.25 18.98 -8.91
C THR A 96 -6.29 20.09 -8.47
N TYR A 97 -6.64 20.86 -7.43
CA TYR A 97 -5.77 21.92 -6.91
C TYR A 97 -4.48 21.36 -6.30
N ILE A 98 -4.55 20.21 -5.62
CA ILE A 98 -3.38 19.50 -5.09
C ILE A 98 -2.46 19.06 -6.23
N ARG A 99 -2.97 18.49 -7.31
CA ARG A 99 -2.17 18.09 -8.48
C ARG A 99 -1.46 19.27 -9.15
N ILE A 100 -2.18 20.35 -9.39
CA ILE A 100 -1.60 21.59 -9.92
C ILE A 100 -0.55 22.15 -8.95
N GLY A 101 -0.87 22.20 -7.67
CA GLY A 101 0.04 22.65 -6.62
C GLY A 101 1.33 21.82 -6.56
N LEU A 102 1.25 20.50 -6.72
CA LEU A 102 2.42 19.61 -6.78
C LEU A 102 3.31 19.92 -7.99
N VAL A 103 2.72 20.20 -9.16
CA VAL A 103 3.50 20.55 -10.35
C VAL A 103 4.20 21.89 -10.16
N VAL A 104 3.50 22.90 -9.67
CA VAL A 104 4.06 24.25 -9.45
C VAL A 104 5.12 24.23 -8.36
N ALA A 105 4.83 23.64 -7.21
CA ALA A 105 5.79 23.50 -6.12
C ALA A 105 7.00 22.65 -6.53
N GLY A 106 6.77 21.58 -7.31
CA GLY A 106 7.81 20.72 -7.86
C GLY A 106 8.73 21.45 -8.82
N ALA A 107 8.18 22.29 -9.72
CA ALA A 107 8.98 23.10 -10.65
C ALA A 107 9.85 24.13 -9.90
N PHE A 108 9.27 24.84 -8.92
CA PHE A 108 10.01 25.77 -8.08
C PHE A 108 11.06 25.04 -7.22
N GLY A 109 10.72 23.86 -6.68
CA GLY A 109 11.64 23.01 -5.95
C GLY A 109 12.81 22.53 -6.81
N ALA A 110 12.54 22.11 -8.04
CA ALA A 110 13.56 21.67 -8.98
C ALA A 110 14.52 22.81 -9.37
N TYR A 111 13.98 24.02 -9.61
CA TYR A 111 14.79 25.23 -9.86
C TYR A 111 15.70 25.53 -8.67
N SER A 112 15.15 25.64 -7.47
CA SER A 112 15.91 25.96 -6.25
C SER A 112 16.96 24.91 -5.93
N LEU A 113 16.62 23.62 -6.14
CA LEU A 113 17.54 22.49 -5.96
C LEU A 113 18.68 22.54 -7.00
N GLY A 114 18.39 22.83 -8.26
CA GLY A 114 19.39 22.98 -9.32
C GLY A 114 20.35 24.13 -9.04
N ALA A 115 19.84 25.31 -8.71
CA ALA A 115 20.63 26.47 -8.36
C ALA A 115 21.55 26.24 -7.16
N ASN A 116 21.06 25.51 -6.12
CA ASN A 116 21.87 25.18 -4.95
C ASN A 116 22.95 24.12 -5.25
N ASN A 117 22.63 23.12 -6.07
CA ASN A 117 23.51 21.95 -6.24
C ASN A 117 24.51 22.07 -7.39
N ILE A 118 24.27 22.94 -8.38
CA ILE A 118 25.17 23.05 -9.52
C ILE A 118 26.59 23.45 -9.11
N ALA A 119 26.71 24.30 -8.09
CA ALA A 119 28.01 24.69 -7.53
C ALA A 119 28.75 23.50 -6.87
N ASN A 120 28.03 22.57 -6.27
CA ASN A 120 28.62 21.36 -5.68
C ASN A 120 29.18 20.41 -6.74
N VAL A 121 28.52 20.32 -7.90
CA VAL A 121 28.92 19.40 -8.98
C VAL A 121 30.05 19.97 -9.81
N MET A 122 29.96 21.25 -10.18
CA MET A 122 30.85 21.89 -11.15
C MET A 122 31.81 22.94 -10.54
N GLY A 123 31.57 23.35 -9.29
CA GLY A 123 32.38 24.43 -8.67
C GLY A 123 33.89 24.14 -8.63
N VAL A 124 34.27 22.87 -8.42
CA VAL A 124 35.70 22.46 -8.40
C VAL A 124 36.37 22.52 -9.76
N PHE A 125 35.59 22.65 -10.87
CA PHE A 125 36.09 22.75 -12.25
C PHE A 125 36.08 24.17 -12.82
N VAL A 126 35.49 25.15 -12.13
CA VAL A 126 35.33 26.52 -12.63
C VAL A 126 36.65 27.15 -13.03
N HIS A 127 37.70 26.94 -12.19
CA HIS A 127 39.03 27.45 -12.51
C HIS A 127 39.75 26.76 -13.70
N ALA A 128 39.19 25.62 -14.14
CA ALA A 128 39.70 24.86 -15.27
C ALA A 128 38.75 24.98 -16.49
N ALA A 129 37.72 25.83 -16.40
CA ALA A 129 36.81 26.07 -17.52
C ALA A 129 37.57 26.67 -18.71
N PRO A 130 37.32 26.17 -19.91
CA PRO A 130 37.98 26.72 -21.11
C PRO A 130 37.47 28.14 -21.39
N ASP A 131 38.36 29.00 -21.87
CA ASP A 131 38.01 30.36 -22.29
C ASP A 131 37.41 30.33 -23.71
N ILE A 132 36.21 29.80 -23.80
CA ILE A 132 35.41 29.71 -25.02
C ILE A 132 34.08 30.40 -24.82
N SER A 133 33.55 31.01 -25.86
CA SER A 133 32.21 31.57 -25.91
C SER A 133 31.48 31.07 -27.14
N LEU A 134 30.25 30.57 -26.94
CA LEU A 134 29.34 30.17 -28.01
C LEU A 134 28.26 31.24 -28.14
N ASP A 135 28.25 31.92 -29.27
CA ASP A 135 27.23 32.93 -29.57
C ASP A 135 26.11 32.32 -30.41
N PHE A 136 24.90 32.31 -29.85
CA PHE A 136 23.66 31.83 -30.48
C PHE A 136 22.82 33.00 -31.04
N GLY A 137 23.34 34.22 -31.05
CA GLY A 137 22.65 35.42 -31.52
C GLY A 137 21.61 36.00 -30.55
N ILE A 138 20.94 35.18 -29.78
CA ILE A 138 19.96 35.57 -28.76
C ILE A 138 20.61 35.61 -27.35
N PHE A 139 21.57 34.74 -27.13
CA PHE A 139 22.35 34.65 -25.89
C PHE A 139 23.74 34.08 -26.18
N VAL A 140 24.71 34.45 -25.35
CA VAL A 140 26.07 33.94 -25.41
C VAL A 140 26.31 33.05 -24.22
N LEU A 141 26.84 31.84 -24.43
CA LEU A 141 27.27 30.92 -23.38
C LEU A 141 28.80 30.98 -23.27
N ASP A 142 29.29 31.36 -22.12
CA ASP A 142 30.71 31.25 -21.79
C ASP A 142 31.10 29.83 -21.35
N GLY A 143 32.40 29.54 -21.23
CA GLY A 143 32.90 28.22 -20.85
C GLY A 143 32.39 27.76 -19.47
N THR A 144 32.18 28.68 -18.53
CA THR A 144 31.63 28.38 -17.21
C THR A 144 30.15 27.98 -17.30
N GLN A 145 29.39 28.71 -18.13
CA GLN A 145 27.97 28.40 -18.36
C GLN A 145 27.78 27.06 -19.08
N LEU A 146 28.66 26.74 -20.04
CA LEU A 146 28.70 25.44 -20.71
C LEU A 146 29.00 24.31 -19.72
N LEU A 147 29.95 24.53 -18.81
CA LEU A 147 30.27 23.60 -17.74
C LEU A 147 29.06 23.35 -16.82
N PHE A 148 28.33 24.41 -16.45
CA PHE A 148 27.11 24.31 -15.66
C PHE A 148 25.97 23.60 -16.41
N LEU A 149 25.83 23.83 -17.71
CA LEU A 149 24.88 23.12 -18.56
C LEU A 149 25.16 21.61 -18.58
N MET A 150 26.41 21.20 -18.75
CA MET A 150 26.83 19.79 -18.69
C MET A 150 26.50 19.17 -17.33
N GLY A 151 26.78 19.88 -16.23
CA GLY A 151 26.44 19.45 -14.89
C GLY A 151 24.94 19.28 -14.66
N GLY A 152 24.15 20.23 -15.18
CA GLY A 152 22.69 20.17 -15.12
C GLY A 152 22.12 18.96 -15.86
N LEU A 153 22.64 18.68 -17.07
CA LEU A 153 22.25 17.49 -17.84
C LEU A 153 22.64 16.20 -17.13
N ALA A 154 23.82 16.13 -16.51
CA ALA A 154 24.24 14.97 -15.72
C ALA A 154 23.36 14.75 -14.49
N ILE A 155 22.97 15.83 -13.79
CA ILE A 155 22.01 15.75 -12.66
C ILE A 155 20.66 15.22 -13.16
N ALA A 156 20.12 15.74 -14.25
CA ALA A 156 18.86 15.32 -14.83
C ALA A 156 18.88 13.82 -15.21
N LEU A 157 19.97 13.37 -15.84
CA LEU A 157 20.17 11.96 -16.17
C LEU A 157 20.21 11.07 -14.92
N GLY A 158 20.91 11.51 -13.86
CA GLY A 158 20.99 10.80 -12.59
C GLY A 158 19.63 10.68 -11.89
N ILE A 159 18.83 11.75 -11.92
CA ILE A 159 17.47 11.75 -11.39
C ILE A 159 16.60 10.74 -12.17
N TYR A 160 16.66 10.78 -13.49
CA TYR A 160 15.87 9.90 -14.34
C TYR A 160 16.22 8.42 -14.15
N THR A 161 17.50 8.08 -13.99
CA THR A 161 17.97 6.69 -13.98
C THR A 161 18.01 6.05 -12.60
N TYR A 162 18.22 6.81 -11.51
CA TYR A 162 18.59 6.20 -10.23
C TYR A 162 17.95 6.81 -8.98
N SER A 163 16.94 7.67 -9.08
CA SER A 163 16.37 8.38 -7.92
C SER A 163 15.36 7.56 -7.09
N GLU A 164 14.77 6.49 -7.63
CA GLU A 164 13.60 5.79 -7.07
C GLU A 164 13.80 5.34 -5.62
N LYS A 165 14.95 4.73 -5.29
CA LYS A 165 15.22 4.24 -3.92
C LYS A 165 15.28 5.37 -2.91
N VAL A 166 15.93 6.49 -3.27
CA VAL A 166 16.05 7.66 -2.39
C VAL A 166 14.69 8.31 -2.19
N MET A 167 13.90 8.46 -3.26
CA MET A 167 12.53 9.00 -3.18
C MET A 167 11.65 8.18 -2.24
N LYS A 168 11.69 6.84 -2.35
CA LYS A 168 10.93 5.94 -1.46
C LYS A 168 11.38 6.06 0.00
N THR A 169 12.68 6.18 0.26
CA THR A 169 13.21 6.31 1.63
C THR A 169 12.78 7.62 2.29
N VAL A 170 12.85 8.73 1.56
CA VAL A 170 12.42 10.04 2.07
C VAL A 170 10.90 10.13 2.14
N GLY A 171 10.18 9.66 1.12
CA GLY A 171 8.73 9.79 1.02
C GLY A 171 7.96 8.95 2.02
N ASN A 172 8.40 7.72 2.30
CA ASN A 172 7.68 6.77 3.14
C ASN A 172 8.46 6.32 4.39
N GLY A 173 9.78 6.55 4.42
CA GLY A 173 10.65 6.00 5.45
C GLY A 173 10.69 6.79 6.76
N ILE A 174 10.35 8.07 6.75
CA ILE A 174 10.44 8.97 7.91
C ILE A 174 9.06 9.20 8.52
N LEU A 175 8.09 9.54 7.69
CA LEU A 175 6.72 9.85 8.06
C LEU A 175 5.80 9.50 6.88
N SER A 176 4.66 8.87 7.16
CA SER A 176 3.61 8.70 6.13
C SER A 176 2.99 10.06 5.80
N MET A 177 3.16 10.50 4.55
CA MET A 177 2.72 11.84 4.12
C MET A 177 1.49 11.77 3.24
N SER A 178 0.49 12.62 3.55
CA SER A 178 -0.58 12.92 2.62
C SER A 178 -0.08 13.80 1.46
N PRO A 179 -0.74 13.81 0.29
CA PRO A 179 -0.34 14.67 -0.84
C PRO A 179 -0.21 16.15 -0.48
N GLU A 180 -1.05 16.66 0.40
CA GLU A 180 -1.00 18.04 0.90
C GLU A 180 0.27 18.30 1.71
N ALA A 181 0.64 17.33 2.56
CA ALA A 181 1.88 17.45 3.33
C ALA A 181 3.10 17.40 2.41
N ALA A 182 3.06 16.61 1.34
CA ALA A 182 4.14 16.54 0.36
C ALA A 182 4.36 17.89 -0.36
N ILE A 183 3.29 18.59 -0.79
CA ILE A 183 3.41 19.95 -1.36
C ILE A 183 4.13 20.88 -0.40
N ILE A 184 3.74 20.85 0.87
CA ILE A 184 4.29 21.74 1.90
C ILE A 184 5.77 21.44 2.15
N VAL A 185 6.17 20.16 2.19
CA VAL A 185 7.58 19.77 2.31
C VAL A 185 8.40 20.30 1.13
N VAL A 186 7.93 20.08 -0.10
CA VAL A 186 8.62 20.54 -1.32
C VAL A 186 8.71 22.06 -1.35
N LEU A 187 7.64 22.75 -1.01
CA LEU A 187 7.62 24.21 -0.99
C LEU A 187 8.53 24.79 0.09
N ALA A 188 8.51 24.21 1.31
CA ALA A 188 9.39 24.64 2.40
C ALA A 188 10.88 24.42 2.03
N GLN A 189 11.20 23.27 1.45
CA GLN A 189 12.53 23.00 0.92
C GLN A 189 12.94 24.02 -0.16
N ALA A 190 12.07 24.26 -1.13
CA ALA A 190 12.33 25.19 -2.22
C ALA A 190 12.62 26.61 -1.70
N VAL A 191 11.81 27.08 -0.73
CA VAL A 191 12.01 28.40 -0.10
C VAL A 191 13.37 28.46 0.60
N VAL A 192 13.72 27.45 1.44
CA VAL A 192 15.02 27.46 2.13
C VAL A 192 16.18 27.46 1.15
N LEU A 193 16.16 26.57 0.14
CA LEU A 193 17.24 26.52 -0.85
C LEU A 193 17.35 27.83 -1.64
N PHE A 194 16.21 28.45 -1.99
CA PHE A 194 16.18 29.73 -2.68
C PHE A 194 16.78 30.86 -1.84
N LEU A 195 16.51 30.91 -0.53
CA LEU A 195 17.07 31.90 0.41
C LEU A 195 18.61 31.88 0.40
N PHE A 196 19.23 30.70 0.29
CA PHE A 196 20.69 30.54 0.31
C PHE A 196 21.34 30.54 -1.07
N SER A 197 20.57 30.57 -2.16
CA SER A 197 21.12 30.57 -3.55
C SER A 197 20.81 31.83 -4.36
N SER A 198 19.90 32.70 -3.88
CA SER A 198 19.49 33.90 -4.63
C SER A 198 20.31 35.12 -4.25
N SER A 199 21.19 35.56 -5.17
CA SER A 199 21.94 36.81 -5.03
C SER A 199 21.01 38.02 -5.01
N SER A 200 20.00 38.05 -5.91
CA SER A 200 19.02 39.14 -5.97
C SER A 200 18.25 39.33 -4.64
N LEU A 201 17.90 38.22 -3.97
CA LEU A 201 17.25 38.30 -2.66
C LEU A 201 18.23 38.79 -1.59
N SER A 202 19.47 38.36 -1.62
CA SER A 202 20.52 38.82 -0.72
C SER A 202 20.73 40.35 -0.85
N ASP A 203 20.78 40.86 -2.08
CA ASP A 203 20.92 42.30 -2.37
C ASP A 203 19.69 43.10 -1.89
N LEU A 204 18.48 42.54 -2.11
CA LEU A 204 17.23 43.13 -1.59
C LEU A 204 17.23 43.25 -0.06
N LEU A 205 17.65 42.20 0.64
CA LEU A 205 17.74 42.21 2.10
C LEU A 205 18.71 43.25 2.62
N MET A 206 19.88 43.38 1.96
CA MET A 206 20.86 44.43 2.26
C MET A 206 20.27 45.83 2.05
N HIS A 207 19.52 46.05 0.96
CA HIS A 207 18.90 47.35 0.66
C HIS A 207 17.86 47.77 1.70
N ILE A 208 17.17 46.83 2.32
CA ILE A 208 16.19 47.09 3.40
C ILE A 208 16.82 47.07 4.80
N GLY A 209 18.14 46.97 4.91
CA GLY A 209 18.89 47.01 6.17
C GLY A 209 18.83 45.70 6.96
N LEU A 210 18.45 44.58 6.34
CA LEU A 210 18.47 43.25 6.95
C LEU A 210 19.79 42.50 6.62
N PRO A 211 20.31 41.68 7.53
CA PRO A 211 21.46 40.86 7.23
C PRO A 211 21.14 39.84 6.13
N PRO A 212 21.97 39.73 5.06
CA PRO A 212 21.74 38.79 4.00
C PRO A 212 22.01 37.36 4.44
N PHE A 213 21.33 36.41 3.82
CA PHE A 213 21.67 34.99 3.97
C PHE A 213 23.02 34.73 3.29
N PRO A 214 23.90 33.89 3.88
CA PRO A 214 25.14 33.52 3.27
C PRO A 214 24.90 32.73 1.97
N LEU A 215 25.46 33.16 0.84
CA LEU A 215 25.37 32.44 -0.43
C LEU A 215 26.34 31.25 -0.44
N VAL A 216 25.95 30.20 0.25
CA VAL A 216 26.68 28.93 0.37
C VAL A 216 25.77 27.74 0.10
N PRO A 217 26.31 26.66 -0.48
CA PRO A 217 25.50 25.49 -0.76
C PRO A 217 24.98 24.85 0.52
N VAL A 218 23.66 24.67 0.59
CA VAL A 218 22.94 24.03 1.71
C VAL A 218 22.63 22.57 1.37
N SER A 219 22.60 21.74 2.39
CA SER A 219 22.21 20.35 2.23
C SER A 219 20.71 20.19 1.99
N SER A 220 20.32 19.95 0.74
CA SER A 220 18.92 19.74 0.37
C SER A 220 18.27 18.57 1.10
N THR A 221 18.99 17.47 1.32
CA THR A 221 18.49 16.31 2.07
C THR A 221 18.22 16.63 3.55
N GLN A 222 19.07 17.45 4.18
CA GLN A 222 18.85 17.90 5.55
C GLN A 222 17.62 18.81 5.66
N VAL A 223 17.43 19.72 4.70
CA VAL A 223 16.27 20.61 4.64
C VAL A 223 14.98 19.82 4.47
N VAL A 224 14.95 18.82 3.57
CA VAL A 224 13.78 17.93 3.39
C VAL A 224 13.44 17.21 4.68
N VAL A 225 14.44 16.59 5.32
CA VAL A 225 14.23 15.86 6.58
C VAL A 225 13.71 16.81 7.66
N GLY A 226 14.28 18.00 7.77
CA GLY A 226 13.78 19.05 8.66
C GLY A 226 12.33 19.44 8.35
N SER A 227 11.98 19.59 7.07
CA SER A 227 10.60 19.92 6.65
C SER A 227 9.61 18.80 6.99
N VAL A 228 10.00 17.53 6.80
CA VAL A 228 9.17 16.40 7.22
C VAL A 228 8.96 16.37 8.73
N LEU A 229 10.04 16.65 9.51
CA LEU A 229 9.95 16.74 10.97
C LEU A 229 9.03 17.86 11.42
N GLY A 230 9.07 19.03 10.76
CA GLY A 230 8.19 20.16 11.09
C GLY A 230 6.71 19.82 10.96
N ILE A 231 6.34 19.12 9.90
CA ILE A 231 4.96 18.61 9.74
C ILE A 231 4.66 17.54 10.80
N GLY A 232 5.58 16.62 11.05
CA GLY A 232 5.42 15.58 12.07
C GLY A 232 5.16 16.16 13.46
N LEU A 233 5.87 17.21 13.84
CA LEU A 233 5.64 17.91 15.12
C LEU A 233 4.25 18.54 15.22
N VAL A 234 3.77 19.16 14.14
CA VAL A 234 2.43 19.78 14.12
C VAL A 234 1.30 18.75 14.11
N LYS A 235 1.51 17.58 13.45
CA LYS A 235 0.56 16.46 13.45
C LYS A 235 0.55 15.66 14.75
N GLY A 236 1.61 15.69 15.50
CA GLY A 236 1.86 14.86 16.67
C GLY A 236 3.00 13.88 16.43
N SER A 237 3.98 13.84 17.33
CA SER A 237 5.28 13.15 17.15
C SER A 237 5.22 11.62 17.09
N ARG A 238 4.06 10.99 17.32
CA ARG A 238 3.91 9.52 17.40
C ARG A 238 4.17 8.78 16.08
N GLU A 239 4.08 9.45 14.94
CA GLU A 239 4.26 8.86 13.61
C GLU A 239 5.71 8.95 13.10
N ILE A 240 6.61 9.63 13.82
CA ILE A 240 8.00 9.83 13.38
C ILE A 240 8.84 8.58 13.67
N ASN A 241 9.43 8.01 12.62
CA ASN A 241 10.34 6.87 12.76
C ASN A 241 11.73 7.29 13.22
N SER A 242 11.96 7.30 14.54
CA SER A 242 13.20 7.69 15.16
C SER A 242 14.42 6.82 14.77
N LYS A 243 14.19 5.53 14.42
CA LYS A 243 15.26 4.64 13.94
C LYS A 243 15.77 5.08 12.57
N SER A 244 14.87 5.44 11.66
CA SER A 244 15.24 6.00 10.35
C SER A 244 16.00 7.32 10.49
N LEU A 245 15.56 8.19 11.38
CA LEU A 245 16.25 9.47 11.65
C LEU A 245 17.67 9.27 12.17
N GLY A 246 17.86 8.35 13.12
CA GLY A 246 19.19 8.03 13.64
C GLY A 246 20.14 7.54 12.55
N GLY A 247 19.67 6.67 11.65
CA GLY A 247 20.45 6.19 10.50
C GLY A 247 20.82 7.30 9.51
N ILE A 248 19.89 8.23 9.25
CA ILE A 248 20.10 9.40 8.38
C ILE A 248 21.12 10.35 9.02
N GLY A 249 20.98 10.67 10.31
CA GLY A 249 21.90 11.54 11.04
C GLY A 249 23.34 10.98 11.06
N LEU A 250 23.49 9.67 11.27
CA LEU A 250 24.78 9.00 11.20
C LEU A 250 25.38 9.09 9.78
N GLY A 251 24.56 8.96 8.73
CA GLY A 251 24.96 9.16 7.34
C GLY A 251 25.48 10.57 7.08
N TRP A 252 24.88 11.60 7.67
CA TRP A 252 25.32 12.99 7.51
C TRP A 252 26.71 13.25 8.14
N ILE A 253 27.03 12.63 9.27
CA ILE A 253 28.34 12.75 9.91
C ILE A 253 29.40 11.93 9.16
N ALA A 254 29.04 10.73 8.74
CA ALA A 254 29.97 9.81 8.09
C ALA A 254 30.33 10.24 6.66
N THR A 255 29.40 10.85 5.92
CA THR A 255 29.61 11.21 4.50
C THR A 255 30.82 12.13 4.28
N PRO A 256 30.99 13.28 4.96
CA PRO A 256 32.16 14.13 4.74
C PRO A 256 33.46 13.45 5.15
N VAL A 257 33.45 12.64 6.22
CA VAL A 257 34.64 11.92 6.69
C VAL A 257 35.09 10.88 5.65
N ILE A 258 34.16 10.08 5.16
CA ILE A 258 34.45 9.05 4.15
C ILE A 258 34.92 9.68 2.84
N ALA A 259 34.27 10.77 2.40
CA ALA A 259 34.68 11.49 1.19
C ALA A 259 36.08 12.08 1.33
N ALA A 260 36.44 12.64 2.50
CA ALA A 260 37.78 13.15 2.77
C ALA A 260 38.83 12.05 2.70
N VAL A 261 38.57 10.91 3.33
CA VAL A 261 39.49 9.77 3.30
C VAL A 261 39.66 9.22 1.88
N PHE A 262 38.58 9.02 1.15
CA PHE A 262 38.66 8.57 -0.25
C PHE A 262 39.42 9.55 -1.13
N CYS A 263 39.18 10.85 -0.97
CA CYS A 263 39.90 11.88 -1.76
C CYS A 263 41.39 11.86 -1.43
N PHE A 264 41.76 11.80 -0.17
CA PHE A 264 43.17 11.75 0.26
C PHE A 264 43.92 10.57 -0.38
N PHE A 265 43.36 9.36 -0.29
CA PHE A 265 44.02 8.17 -0.86
C PHE A 265 43.97 8.16 -2.38
N ALA A 266 42.89 8.66 -3.00
CA ALA A 266 42.79 8.76 -4.45
C ALA A 266 43.84 9.76 -5.00
N LEU A 267 44.07 10.91 -4.34
CA LEU A 267 45.11 11.85 -4.69
C LEU A 267 46.50 11.27 -4.57
N PHE A 268 46.75 10.52 -3.48
CA PHE A 268 48.00 9.79 -3.29
C PHE A 268 48.23 8.79 -4.44
N PHE A 269 47.19 8.05 -4.85
CA PHE A 269 47.29 7.15 -6.00
C PHE A 269 47.57 7.91 -7.33
N VAL A 270 46.82 9.00 -7.60
CA VAL A 270 46.98 9.79 -8.82
C VAL A 270 48.38 10.39 -8.93
N GLN A 271 48.93 10.90 -7.81
CA GLN A 271 50.27 11.46 -7.78
C GLN A 271 51.34 10.40 -8.05
N ASN A 272 51.25 9.23 -7.40
CA ASN A 272 52.30 8.20 -7.49
C ASN A 272 52.22 7.36 -8.78
N VAL A 273 51.02 7.15 -9.33
CA VAL A 273 50.82 6.33 -10.56
C VAL A 273 50.95 7.16 -11.85
N PHE A 274 50.36 8.36 -11.85
CA PHE A 274 50.35 9.21 -13.03
C PHE A 274 51.42 10.30 -13.02
N HIS A 275 52.21 10.36 -11.92
CA HIS A 275 53.28 11.36 -11.77
C HIS A 275 52.82 12.82 -11.96
N LEU A 276 51.53 13.10 -11.60
CA LEU A 276 50.97 14.43 -11.65
C LEU A 276 51.33 15.16 -10.36
N GLU A 277 52.04 16.29 -10.45
CA GLU A 277 52.36 17.14 -9.30
C GLU A 277 51.10 17.89 -8.84
N ILE A 278 50.31 17.25 -7.99
CA ILE A 278 49.10 17.85 -7.36
C ILE A 278 49.55 18.80 -6.21
N SER A 279 50.78 19.18 -6.20
CA SER A 279 51.39 20.03 -5.20
C SER A 279 51.12 21.52 -5.42
N ASN A 280 51.31 22.27 -4.38
CA ASN A 280 50.99 23.68 -4.18
C ASN A 280 51.61 24.60 -5.23
N PRO A 281 50.85 25.35 -6.08
CA PRO A 281 51.45 26.34 -6.96
C PRO A 281 52.21 27.46 -6.25
N LEU A 282 52.05 27.65 -4.96
CA LEU A 282 52.80 28.59 -4.16
C LEU A 282 54.25 28.12 -3.82
N ASN A 283 54.53 26.83 -3.84
CA ASN A 283 55.90 26.33 -3.64
C ASN A 283 56.80 26.61 -4.83
N ASN A 284 56.24 26.81 -6.03
CA ASN A 284 56.98 27.21 -7.23
C ASN A 284 57.36 28.70 -7.24
N ILE A 285 56.69 29.55 -6.45
CA ILE A 285 57.08 30.97 -6.27
C ILE A 285 58.07 31.13 -5.09
N ALA A 286 57.98 30.25 -4.09
CA ALA A 286 58.91 30.27 -2.96
C ALA A 286 60.24 29.54 -3.22
N GLY A 287 60.32 28.77 -4.33
CA GLY A 287 61.56 28.06 -4.72
C GLY A 287 62.69 28.95 -5.27
N GLN A 288 62.45 30.26 -5.41
CA GLN A 288 63.51 31.20 -5.86
C GLN A 288 64.11 32.09 -4.76
N GLN A 289 63.66 32.07 -3.53
CA GLN A 289 64.38 32.73 -2.43
C GLN A 289 63.96 32.15 -1.09
N ILE A 290 64.98 31.74 -0.34
CA ILE A 290 65.12 31.40 1.08
C ILE A 290 65.31 29.89 1.29
N ALA A 291 66.60 29.50 1.25
CA ALA A 291 67.09 28.39 2.01
C ALA A 291 66.99 28.76 3.51
N VAL A 292 65.85 28.46 4.11
CA VAL A 292 65.73 28.46 5.57
C VAL A 292 65.99 27.05 6.02
N ASP A 293 67.09 26.87 6.73
CA ASP A 293 67.42 25.68 7.53
C ASP A 293 66.18 25.20 8.27
N THR A 294 65.54 24.19 7.79
CA THR A 294 64.48 23.48 8.54
C THR A 294 65.18 22.44 9.41
N PRO A 295 65.03 22.48 10.73
CA PRO A 295 65.70 21.51 11.59
C PRO A 295 65.12 20.11 11.30
N GLU A 296 66.03 19.13 11.13
CA GLU A 296 65.78 17.70 10.89
C GLU A 296 64.78 17.01 11.89
N ARG A 297 64.32 17.73 12.91
CA ARG A 297 63.37 17.22 13.91
C ARG A 297 61.94 17.10 13.44
N THR A 298 61.52 17.83 12.41
CA THR A 298 60.14 17.79 11.91
C THR A 298 59.86 16.59 11.02
N SER A 299 60.84 16.05 10.31
CA SER A 299 60.64 14.89 9.43
C SER A 299 60.40 13.59 10.16
N LYS A 300 61.00 13.40 11.36
CA LYS A 300 60.80 12.16 12.19
C LYS A 300 59.41 12.10 12.87
N ALA A 301 58.85 13.25 13.28
CA ALA A 301 57.52 13.32 13.87
C ALA A 301 56.41 13.07 12.83
N ILE A 302 56.56 13.60 11.61
CA ILE A 302 55.64 13.40 10.52
C ILE A 302 55.65 11.93 10.07
N ASN A 303 56.80 11.25 10.07
CA ASN A 303 56.91 9.85 9.67
C ASN A 303 56.28 8.86 10.68
N LEU A 304 56.03 9.25 11.96
CA LEU A 304 55.34 8.42 12.95
C LEU A 304 53.83 8.75 13.05
N ILE A 305 53.45 10.01 12.80
CA ILE A 305 52.07 10.46 12.90
C ILE A 305 51.26 9.99 11.68
N LEU A 306 51.85 9.99 10.48
CA LEU A 306 51.19 9.59 9.25
C LEU A 306 50.67 8.13 9.28
N PRO A 307 51.48 7.10 9.68
CA PRO A 307 50.98 5.73 9.85
C PRO A 307 49.88 5.62 10.90
N GLY A 308 49.96 6.40 11.98
CA GLY A 308 48.95 6.44 13.05
C GLY A 308 47.58 6.96 12.52
N ILE A 309 47.62 8.04 11.73
CA ILE A 309 46.39 8.58 11.08
C ILE A 309 45.83 7.59 10.07
N ILE A 310 46.68 6.93 9.27
CA ILE A 310 46.26 5.91 8.31
C ILE A 310 45.61 4.72 9.05
N LEU A 311 46.21 4.24 10.12
CA LEU A 311 45.68 3.13 10.92
C LEU A 311 44.36 3.51 11.61
N ALA A 312 44.29 4.71 12.19
CA ALA A 312 43.05 5.22 12.80
C ALA A 312 41.93 5.41 11.77
N SER A 313 42.24 5.94 10.60
CA SER A 313 41.24 6.11 9.52
C SER A 313 40.78 4.75 8.97
N ALA A 314 41.68 3.79 8.80
CA ALA A 314 41.31 2.42 8.39
C ALA A 314 40.42 1.75 9.44
N LEU A 315 40.73 1.95 10.72
CA LEU A 315 39.93 1.40 11.83
C LEU A 315 38.51 2.03 11.88
N ILE A 316 38.41 3.34 11.65
CA ILE A 316 37.15 4.06 11.55
C ILE A 316 36.31 3.53 10.36
N ILE A 317 36.96 3.31 9.21
CA ILE A 317 36.29 2.76 8.02
C ILE A 317 35.81 1.33 8.31
N ILE A 318 36.61 0.49 8.92
CA ILE A 318 36.23 -0.90 9.27
C ILE A 318 35.05 -0.91 10.24
N VAL A 319 35.11 -0.11 11.31
CA VAL A 319 34.02 0.03 12.28
C VAL A 319 32.76 0.54 11.60
N PHE A 320 32.90 1.52 10.70
CA PHE A 320 31.77 2.06 9.95
C PHE A 320 31.16 1.04 8.99
N ILE A 321 31.98 0.29 8.24
CA ILE A 321 31.51 -0.82 7.39
C ILE A 321 30.79 -1.89 8.22
N TRP A 322 31.34 -2.23 9.40
CA TRP A 322 30.72 -3.17 10.32
C TRP A 322 29.37 -2.67 10.86
N LEU A 323 29.29 -1.39 11.26
CA LEU A 323 28.03 -0.76 11.70
C LEU A 323 26.98 -0.75 10.58
N LEU A 324 27.38 -0.45 9.35
CA LEU A 324 26.50 -0.48 8.19
C LEU A 324 26.02 -1.91 7.87
N ALA A 325 26.92 -2.89 7.94
CA ALA A 325 26.56 -4.30 7.75
C ALA A 325 25.56 -4.78 8.82
N ARG A 326 25.79 -4.40 10.08
CA ARG A 326 24.90 -4.69 11.20
C ARG A 326 23.53 -4.03 11.02
N GLN A 327 23.50 -2.77 10.57
CA GLN A 327 22.25 -2.07 10.29
C GLN A 327 21.48 -2.71 9.12
N GLN A 328 22.19 -3.18 8.09
CA GLN A 328 21.59 -3.90 6.97
C GLN A 328 21.00 -5.24 7.41
N GLN A 329 21.68 -5.98 8.27
CA GLN A 329 21.15 -7.21 8.86
C GLN A 329 19.87 -6.95 9.67
N LEU A 330 19.84 -5.90 10.50
CA LEU A 330 18.65 -5.51 11.27
C LEU A 330 17.48 -5.08 10.37
N ARG A 331 17.76 -4.45 9.22
CA ARG A 331 16.72 -4.10 8.23
C ARG A 331 16.17 -5.34 7.55
N LEU A 332 17.04 -6.28 7.14
CA LEU A 332 16.61 -7.53 6.50
C LEU A 332 15.77 -8.40 7.44
N THR A 333 16.14 -8.45 8.73
CA THR A 333 15.32 -9.16 9.73
C THR A 333 13.95 -8.51 9.92
N ALA A 334 13.89 -7.17 10.03
CA ALA A 334 12.64 -6.43 10.15
C ALA A 334 11.76 -6.55 8.89
N GLU A 335 12.37 -6.54 7.70
CA GLU A 335 11.66 -6.71 6.43
C GLU A 335 11.10 -8.13 6.28
N ASN A 336 11.86 -9.15 6.69
CA ASN A 336 11.40 -10.53 6.73
C ASN A 336 10.26 -10.74 7.74
N GLU A 337 10.32 -10.08 8.90
CA GLU A 337 9.27 -10.13 9.91
C GLU A 337 7.98 -9.44 9.42
N LEU A 338 8.11 -8.30 8.73
CA LEU A 338 7.00 -7.61 8.08
C LEU A 338 6.37 -8.47 6.97
N LEU A 339 7.21 -9.10 6.14
CA LEU A 339 6.74 -10.00 5.08
C LEU A 339 6.00 -11.22 5.65
N HIS A 340 6.47 -11.74 6.78
CA HIS A 340 5.82 -12.83 7.49
C HIS A 340 4.44 -12.41 8.03
N GLN A 341 4.34 -11.22 8.63
CA GLN A 341 3.07 -10.65 9.08
C GLN A 341 2.09 -10.39 7.91
N GLN A 342 2.59 -9.88 6.79
CA GLN A 342 1.77 -9.70 5.59
C GLN A 342 1.25 -11.02 5.03
N ASN A 343 2.09 -12.06 5.01
CA ASN A 343 1.67 -13.39 4.59
C ASN A 343 0.62 -14.00 5.54
N GLN A 344 0.76 -13.82 6.85
CA GLN A 344 -0.26 -14.24 7.82
C GLN A 344 -1.58 -13.50 7.62
N LEU A 345 -1.53 -12.18 7.41
CA LEU A 345 -2.72 -11.38 7.13
C LEU A 345 -3.41 -11.83 5.84
N TYR A 346 -2.64 -12.08 4.78
CA TYR A 346 -3.16 -12.58 3.51
C TYR A 346 -3.82 -13.97 3.65
N GLN A 347 -3.21 -14.87 4.40
CA GLN A 347 -3.79 -16.19 4.72
C GLN A 347 -5.11 -16.06 5.50
N THR A 348 -5.13 -15.17 6.50
CA THR A 348 -6.34 -14.91 7.29
C THR A 348 -7.46 -14.34 6.42
N GLN A 349 -7.12 -13.40 5.54
CA GLN A 349 -8.10 -12.80 4.62
C GLN A 349 -8.63 -13.82 3.60
N ARG A 350 -7.76 -14.72 3.12
CA ARG A 350 -8.16 -15.81 2.24
C ARG A 350 -9.11 -16.80 2.93
N ASN A 351 -8.86 -17.12 4.21
CA ASN A 351 -9.73 -17.97 5.01
C ASN A 351 -11.09 -17.31 5.28
N LEU A 352 -11.11 -16.01 5.59
CA LEU A 352 -12.35 -15.25 5.74
C LEU A 352 -13.16 -15.22 4.45
N ASN A 353 -12.55 -14.96 3.32
CA ASN A 353 -13.23 -14.99 2.02
C ASN A 353 -13.78 -16.38 1.69
N SER A 354 -13.05 -17.46 2.02
CA SER A 354 -13.54 -18.82 1.80
C SER A 354 -14.74 -19.16 2.69
N MET A 355 -14.75 -18.68 3.94
CA MET A 355 -15.90 -18.82 4.86
C MET A 355 -17.11 -18.02 4.37
N GLU A 356 -16.89 -16.80 3.86
CA GLU A 356 -17.95 -15.97 3.32
C GLU A 356 -18.59 -16.60 2.07
N ILE A 357 -17.77 -17.15 1.16
CA ILE A 357 -18.26 -17.89 -0.01
C ILE A 357 -19.06 -19.11 0.40
N SER A 358 -18.57 -19.89 1.37
CA SER A 358 -19.28 -21.07 1.91
C SER A 358 -20.61 -20.68 2.56
N SER A 359 -20.64 -19.59 3.33
CA SER A 359 -21.84 -19.04 3.93
C SER A 359 -22.86 -18.58 2.89
N MET A 360 -22.40 -17.88 1.81
CA MET A 360 -23.26 -17.50 0.70
C MET A 360 -23.83 -18.70 -0.06
N GLN A 361 -23.04 -19.74 -0.29
CA GLN A 361 -23.50 -20.97 -0.92
C GLN A 361 -24.61 -21.64 -0.09
N SER A 362 -24.40 -21.76 1.22
CA SER A 362 -25.42 -22.34 2.13
C SER A 362 -26.70 -21.50 2.15
N ALA A 363 -26.58 -20.17 2.15
CA ALA A 363 -27.75 -19.28 2.09
C ALA A 363 -28.48 -19.39 0.75
N TYR A 364 -27.76 -19.55 -0.35
CA TYR A 364 -28.35 -19.75 -1.68
C TYR A 364 -29.09 -21.09 -1.80
N GLU A 365 -28.51 -22.17 -1.27
CA GLU A 365 -29.16 -23.48 -1.21
C GLU A 365 -30.44 -23.45 -0.38
N LEU A 366 -30.41 -22.78 0.79
CA LEU A 366 -31.60 -22.61 1.63
C LEU A 366 -32.69 -21.80 0.92
N LEU A 367 -32.31 -20.75 0.19
CA LEU A 367 -33.22 -19.94 -0.58
C LEU A 367 -33.87 -20.74 -1.73
N ASN A 368 -33.08 -21.55 -2.43
CA ASN A 368 -33.59 -22.43 -3.50
C ASN A 368 -34.57 -23.49 -2.95
N MET A 369 -34.25 -24.12 -1.83
CA MET A 369 -35.17 -25.05 -1.17
C MET A 369 -36.50 -24.37 -0.80
N LYS A 370 -36.43 -23.14 -0.30
CA LYS A 370 -37.63 -22.36 0.04
C LYS A 370 -38.45 -21.98 -1.21
N HIS A 371 -37.78 -21.66 -2.31
CA HIS A 371 -38.44 -21.40 -3.59
C HIS A 371 -39.11 -22.65 -4.17
N GLU A 372 -38.45 -23.80 -4.10
CA GLU A 372 -39.04 -25.06 -4.56
C GLU A 372 -40.24 -25.48 -3.70
N SER A 373 -40.14 -25.28 -2.39
CA SER A 373 -41.28 -25.56 -1.49
C SER A 373 -42.46 -24.66 -1.83
N LYS A 374 -42.25 -23.35 -2.03
CA LYS A 374 -43.33 -22.45 -2.44
C LYS A 374 -43.89 -22.78 -3.82
N ARG A 375 -43.06 -23.18 -4.76
CA ARG A 375 -43.51 -23.61 -6.09
C ARG A 375 -44.43 -24.83 -6.02
N LYS A 376 -44.10 -25.80 -5.14
CA LYS A 376 -44.98 -26.94 -4.86
C LYS A 376 -46.33 -26.50 -4.26
N GLU A 377 -46.31 -25.62 -3.25
CA GLU A 377 -47.53 -25.02 -2.70
C GLU A 377 -48.42 -24.39 -3.76
N PHE A 378 -47.85 -23.63 -4.69
CA PHE A 378 -48.63 -23.03 -5.78
C PHE A 378 -49.19 -24.06 -6.76
N ILE A 379 -48.43 -25.12 -7.06
CA ILE A 379 -48.92 -26.20 -7.95
C ILE A 379 -50.06 -26.94 -7.27
N ASP A 380 -49.97 -27.25 -5.99
CA ASP A 380 -51.02 -27.94 -5.22
C ASP A 380 -52.27 -27.05 -5.08
N MET A 381 -52.11 -25.74 -4.90
CA MET A 381 -53.21 -24.77 -4.93
C MET A 381 -53.88 -24.69 -6.31
N ALA A 382 -53.10 -24.66 -7.38
CA ALA A 382 -53.65 -24.64 -8.76
C ALA A 382 -54.43 -25.94 -9.08
N ASN A 383 -53.90 -27.09 -8.64
CA ASN A 383 -54.58 -28.37 -8.80
C ASN A 383 -55.91 -28.39 -8.04
N ASN A 384 -55.92 -27.88 -6.79
CA ASN A 384 -57.08 -27.79 -5.96
C ASN A 384 -58.16 -26.85 -6.59
N LEU A 385 -57.74 -25.70 -7.10
CA LEU A 385 -58.65 -24.79 -7.83
C LEU A 385 -59.22 -25.44 -9.11
N THR A 386 -58.42 -26.25 -9.80
CA THR A 386 -58.89 -26.96 -11.01
C THR A 386 -59.93 -28.03 -10.64
N GLU A 387 -59.67 -28.80 -9.57
CA GLU A 387 -60.66 -29.78 -9.05
C GLU A 387 -61.98 -29.11 -8.62
N GLN A 388 -61.88 -27.95 -7.94
CA GLN A 388 -63.07 -27.17 -7.56
C GLN A 388 -63.85 -26.69 -8.77
N ARG A 389 -63.18 -26.23 -9.83
CA ARG A 389 -63.82 -25.79 -11.05
C ARG A 389 -64.54 -26.93 -11.77
N LEU A 390 -63.88 -28.08 -11.91
CA LEU A 390 -64.48 -29.26 -12.53
C LEU A 390 -65.73 -29.73 -11.76
N PHE A 391 -65.65 -29.71 -10.42
CA PHE A 391 -66.79 -30.03 -9.56
C PHE A 391 -67.96 -29.04 -9.75
N LEU A 392 -67.69 -27.73 -9.84
CA LEU A 392 -68.72 -26.72 -10.09
C LEU A 392 -69.34 -26.86 -11.49
N ASP A 393 -68.52 -27.19 -12.52
CA ASP A 393 -69.00 -27.45 -13.85
C ASP A 393 -69.91 -28.69 -13.92
N GLU A 394 -69.58 -29.76 -13.15
CA GLU A 394 -70.41 -30.96 -13.04
C GLU A 394 -71.76 -30.64 -12.36
N ILE A 395 -71.75 -29.91 -11.24
CA ILE A 395 -72.97 -29.45 -10.57
C ILE A 395 -73.83 -28.58 -11.51
N ASN A 396 -73.19 -27.65 -12.25
CA ASN A 396 -73.90 -26.79 -13.22
C ASN A 396 -74.57 -27.60 -14.34
N LYS A 397 -73.87 -28.65 -14.84
CA LYS A 397 -74.44 -29.55 -15.85
C LYS A 397 -75.67 -30.31 -15.32
N LEU A 398 -75.57 -30.85 -14.10
CA LEU A 398 -76.69 -31.54 -13.47
C LEU A 398 -77.86 -30.61 -13.17
N LEU A 399 -77.64 -29.36 -12.82
CA LEU A 399 -78.66 -28.33 -12.65
C LEU A 399 -79.39 -28.01 -13.99
N VAL A 400 -78.66 -27.85 -15.09
CA VAL A 400 -79.23 -27.62 -16.42
C VAL A 400 -80.04 -28.82 -16.84
N GLU A 401 -79.54 -30.04 -16.67
CA GLU A 401 -80.31 -31.27 -16.95
C GLU A 401 -81.61 -31.37 -16.13
N THR A 402 -81.52 -30.90 -14.86
CA THR A 402 -82.69 -30.88 -13.98
C THR A 402 -83.76 -29.92 -14.48
N LEU A 403 -83.39 -28.74 -15.00
CA LEU A 403 -84.33 -27.72 -15.53
C LEU A 403 -85.08 -28.15 -16.81
N THR A 404 -84.60 -29.19 -17.46
CA THR A 404 -85.21 -29.71 -18.70
C THR A 404 -86.27 -30.83 -18.46
N LYS A 405 -86.50 -31.23 -17.18
CA LYS A 405 -87.42 -32.29 -16.80
C LYS A 405 -88.85 -31.77 -16.64
N ASP A 406 -89.83 -32.50 -17.20
CA ASP A 406 -91.25 -32.07 -17.24
C ASP A 406 -92.08 -32.57 -16.05
N LYS A 407 -91.62 -33.59 -15.33
CA LYS A 407 -92.34 -34.16 -14.18
C LYS A 407 -91.81 -33.69 -12.84
N LEU A 408 -92.70 -33.28 -11.96
CA LEU A 408 -92.35 -32.79 -10.61
C LEU A 408 -91.59 -33.81 -9.76
N SER A 409 -91.93 -35.12 -9.88
CA SER A 409 -91.20 -36.19 -9.20
C SER A 409 -89.71 -36.31 -9.58
N ASP A 410 -89.47 -36.25 -10.90
CA ASP A 410 -88.15 -36.39 -11.49
C ASP A 410 -87.25 -35.16 -11.16
N TYR A 411 -87.93 -34.02 -11.04
CA TYR A 411 -87.28 -32.76 -10.62
C TYR A 411 -86.79 -32.81 -9.18
N GLN A 412 -87.64 -33.29 -8.25
CA GLN A 412 -87.32 -33.45 -6.82
C GLN A 412 -86.19 -34.46 -6.58
N GLU A 413 -86.22 -35.58 -7.32
CA GLU A 413 -85.15 -36.61 -7.21
C GLU A 413 -83.81 -36.09 -7.67
N SER A 414 -83.77 -35.33 -8.78
CA SER A 414 -82.53 -34.73 -9.29
C SER A 414 -81.93 -33.70 -8.35
N ILE A 415 -82.76 -32.81 -7.76
CA ILE A 415 -82.28 -31.86 -6.74
C ILE A 415 -81.72 -32.57 -5.54
N ARG A 416 -82.37 -33.63 -5.04
CA ARG A 416 -81.88 -34.43 -3.89
C ARG A 416 -80.55 -35.10 -4.25
N ASN A 417 -80.37 -35.58 -5.46
CA ASN A 417 -79.12 -36.15 -5.91
C ASN A 417 -77.97 -35.10 -5.93
N ILE A 418 -78.20 -33.89 -6.46
CA ILE A 418 -77.26 -32.79 -6.44
C ILE A 418 -76.90 -32.41 -5.00
N GLN A 419 -77.88 -32.29 -4.12
CA GLN A 419 -77.62 -32.01 -2.71
C GLN A 419 -76.73 -33.08 -2.06
N ASN A 420 -76.98 -34.35 -2.33
CA ASN A 420 -76.16 -35.45 -1.80
C ASN A 420 -74.71 -35.40 -2.30
N ILE A 421 -74.49 -35.12 -3.59
CA ILE A 421 -73.15 -34.96 -4.21
C ILE A 421 -72.40 -33.80 -3.57
N ILE A 422 -73.06 -32.65 -3.38
CA ILE A 422 -72.47 -31.48 -2.71
C ILE A 422 -72.11 -31.83 -1.25
N HIS A 423 -73.05 -32.44 -0.52
CA HIS A 423 -72.80 -32.77 0.89
C HIS A 423 -71.67 -33.78 1.06
N GLN A 424 -71.63 -34.81 0.25
CA GLN A 424 -70.57 -35.82 0.24
C GLN A 424 -69.18 -35.20 -0.07
N LYS A 425 -69.09 -34.29 -1.03
CA LYS A 425 -67.83 -33.61 -1.38
C LYS A 425 -67.35 -32.67 -0.26
N LEU A 426 -68.26 -31.91 0.38
CA LEU A 426 -67.94 -30.99 1.49
C LEU A 426 -67.47 -31.75 2.73
N THR A 427 -68.15 -32.83 3.12
CA THR A 427 -67.79 -33.63 4.30
C THR A 427 -66.42 -34.28 4.10
N PHE A 428 -66.19 -34.93 2.97
CA PHE A 428 -64.94 -35.59 2.66
C PHE A 428 -63.73 -34.63 2.59
N ALA A 429 -63.90 -33.44 2.00
CA ALA A 429 -62.84 -32.45 1.93
C ALA A 429 -62.45 -31.88 3.30
N SER A 430 -63.44 -31.65 4.18
CA SER A 430 -63.22 -31.17 5.54
C SER A 430 -62.54 -32.22 6.41
N GLU A 431 -63.01 -33.45 6.41
CA GLU A 431 -62.43 -34.55 7.21
C GLU A 431 -60.99 -34.87 6.76
N LYS A 432 -60.72 -34.91 5.46
CA LYS A 432 -59.41 -35.16 4.87
C LYS A 432 -58.39 -34.08 5.29
N SER A 433 -58.79 -32.79 5.20
CA SER A 433 -57.92 -31.66 5.60
C SER A 433 -57.59 -31.68 7.08
N THR A 434 -58.57 -31.90 7.94
CA THR A 434 -58.40 -31.96 9.40
C THR A 434 -57.52 -33.13 9.80
N PHE A 435 -57.74 -34.29 9.18
CA PHE A 435 -56.92 -35.48 9.43
C PHE A 435 -55.45 -35.27 9.09
N TYR A 436 -55.13 -34.72 7.92
CA TYR A 436 -53.72 -34.47 7.56
C TYR A 436 -53.04 -33.41 8.41
N ALA A 437 -53.74 -32.35 8.82
CA ALA A 437 -53.19 -31.32 9.71
C ALA A 437 -52.85 -31.92 11.10
N GLU A 438 -53.70 -32.83 11.62
CA GLU A 438 -53.50 -33.49 12.90
C GLU A 438 -52.36 -34.53 12.84
N VAL A 439 -52.28 -35.30 11.77
CA VAL A 439 -51.20 -36.26 11.51
C VAL A 439 -49.84 -35.55 11.38
N GLU A 440 -49.78 -34.44 10.67
CA GLU A 440 -48.53 -33.67 10.51
C GLU A 440 -48.05 -33.06 11.82
N LYS A 441 -48.97 -32.60 12.68
CA LYS A 441 -48.66 -32.05 14.00
C LYS A 441 -48.10 -33.09 14.96
N ILE A 442 -48.69 -34.30 14.96
CA ILE A 442 -48.33 -35.39 15.90
C ILE A 442 -47.03 -36.10 15.47
N HIS A 443 -46.75 -36.18 14.17
CA HIS A 443 -45.66 -36.97 13.61
C HIS A 443 -44.54 -36.16 12.99
N LYS A 444 -44.45 -34.85 13.26
CA LYS A 444 -43.42 -33.95 12.74
C LYS A 444 -42.00 -34.47 13.01
N ASP A 445 -41.72 -34.92 14.23
CA ASP A 445 -40.42 -35.45 14.64
C ASP A 445 -40.07 -36.76 13.91
N PHE A 446 -41.06 -37.60 13.66
CA PHE A 446 -40.87 -38.82 12.88
C PHE A 446 -40.49 -38.52 11.43
N LYS A 447 -41.19 -37.57 10.79
CA LYS A 447 -40.90 -37.17 9.42
C LYS A 447 -39.47 -36.67 9.29
N ILE A 448 -38.99 -35.82 10.22
CA ILE A 448 -37.62 -35.32 10.26
C ILE A 448 -36.60 -36.45 10.43
N LYS A 449 -36.84 -37.39 11.33
CA LYS A 449 -35.97 -38.54 11.54
C LYS A 449 -35.92 -39.47 10.33
N LEU A 450 -37.08 -39.73 9.70
CA LEU A 450 -37.19 -40.55 8.52
C LEU A 450 -36.44 -39.94 7.33
N GLU A 451 -36.57 -38.63 7.12
CA GLU A 451 -35.84 -37.87 6.07
C GLU A 451 -34.34 -37.87 6.30
N SER A 452 -33.89 -37.66 7.53
CA SER A 452 -32.47 -37.69 7.89
C SER A 452 -31.83 -39.07 7.66
N LYS A 453 -32.56 -40.15 7.93
CA LYS A 453 -32.03 -41.52 7.85
C LYS A 453 -32.18 -42.14 6.46
N TYR A 454 -33.19 -41.72 5.71
CA TYR A 454 -33.55 -42.25 4.39
C TYR A 454 -33.89 -41.10 3.41
N PRO A 455 -32.89 -40.35 2.93
CA PRO A 455 -33.12 -39.19 2.09
C PRO A 455 -33.72 -39.53 0.72
N ASP A 456 -33.56 -40.76 0.22
CA ASP A 456 -34.03 -41.21 -1.08
C ASP A 456 -35.53 -41.60 -1.12
N LEU A 457 -36.25 -41.44 -0.03
CA LEU A 457 -37.68 -41.71 0.01
C LEU A 457 -38.49 -40.56 -0.63
N SER A 458 -39.36 -40.92 -1.58
CA SER A 458 -40.30 -39.95 -2.15
C SER A 458 -41.31 -39.44 -1.11
N GLU A 459 -41.94 -38.27 -1.36
CA GLU A 459 -43.01 -37.75 -0.51
C GLU A 459 -44.19 -38.75 -0.36
N HIS A 460 -44.46 -39.51 -1.42
CA HIS A 460 -45.44 -40.59 -1.39
C HIS A 460 -45.03 -41.70 -0.43
N ASP A 461 -43.74 -42.10 -0.44
CA ASP A 461 -43.22 -43.14 0.49
C ASP A 461 -43.23 -42.64 1.94
N LYS A 462 -42.88 -41.38 2.20
CA LYS A 462 -42.91 -40.76 3.52
C LYS A 462 -44.33 -40.68 4.10
N LYS A 463 -45.28 -40.28 3.24
CA LYS A 463 -46.70 -40.23 3.57
C LYS A 463 -47.25 -41.63 3.90
N LEU A 464 -46.89 -42.62 3.08
CA LEU A 464 -47.25 -44.02 3.34
C LEU A 464 -46.66 -44.53 4.65
N ALA A 465 -45.38 -44.25 4.94
CA ALA A 465 -44.73 -44.61 6.20
C ALA A 465 -45.45 -44.00 7.42
N THR A 466 -45.83 -42.71 7.32
CA THR A 466 -46.58 -42.02 8.38
C THR A 466 -47.96 -42.68 8.64
N LEU A 467 -48.67 -43.05 7.56
CA LEU A 467 -49.97 -43.72 7.68
C LEU A 467 -49.84 -45.16 8.23
N ILE A 468 -48.74 -45.87 7.91
CA ILE A 468 -48.44 -47.19 8.48
C ILE A 468 -48.12 -47.09 9.97
N ARG A 469 -47.41 -46.04 10.40
CA ARG A 469 -47.14 -45.78 11.81
C ARG A 469 -48.42 -45.56 12.66
N LEU A 470 -49.46 -45.06 12.04
CA LEU A 470 -50.78 -44.88 12.65
C LEU A 470 -51.58 -46.19 12.73
N ASP A 471 -50.95 -47.32 12.35
CA ASP A 471 -51.56 -48.67 12.35
C ASP A 471 -52.84 -48.77 11.51
N LEU A 472 -52.96 -47.97 10.45
CA LEU A 472 -54.08 -47.97 9.53
C LEU A 472 -54.09 -49.20 8.61
N SER A 473 -55.25 -49.77 8.37
CA SER A 473 -55.45 -50.88 7.44
C SER A 473 -55.20 -50.47 6.00
N ASN A 474 -54.88 -51.42 5.12
CA ASN A 474 -54.70 -51.14 3.68
C ASN A 474 -55.91 -50.50 3.05
N LYS A 475 -57.13 -50.74 3.52
CA LYS A 475 -58.38 -50.10 3.01
C LYS A 475 -58.45 -48.63 3.42
N GLU A 476 -58.13 -48.31 4.66
CA GLU A 476 -58.10 -46.92 5.18
C GLU A 476 -56.99 -46.09 4.50
N ILE A 477 -55.79 -46.68 4.37
CA ILE A 477 -54.69 -46.05 3.64
C ILE A 477 -55.06 -45.80 2.18
N ALA A 478 -55.72 -46.76 1.52
CA ALA A 478 -56.18 -46.62 0.14
C ALA A 478 -57.14 -45.43 -0.02
N THR A 479 -58.11 -45.29 0.90
CA THR A 479 -59.05 -44.19 0.94
C THR A 479 -58.35 -42.83 1.14
N LEU A 480 -57.44 -42.75 2.10
CA LEU A 480 -56.72 -41.52 2.40
C LEU A 480 -55.75 -41.11 1.26
N MET A 481 -55.09 -42.08 0.65
CA MET A 481 -54.15 -41.81 -0.45
C MET A 481 -54.83 -41.70 -1.85
N GLY A 482 -56.12 -42.04 -1.98
CA GLY A 482 -56.87 -42.02 -3.22
C GLY A 482 -56.40 -43.07 -4.22
N ILE A 483 -55.99 -44.24 -3.76
CA ILE A 483 -55.48 -45.35 -4.59
C ILE A 483 -56.22 -46.65 -4.24
N SER A 484 -56.04 -47.69 -5.07
CA SER A 484 -56.68 -48.99 -4.75
C SER A 484 -55.97 -49.71 -3.58
N PRO A 485 -56.68 -50.55 -2.76
CA PRO A 485 -56.05 -51.34 -1.69
C PRO A 485 -54.92 -52.23 -2.20
N LYS A 486 -55.00 -52.74 -3.42
CA LYS A 486 -53.95 -53.53 -4.07
C LYS A 486 -52.73 -52.68 -4.39
N SER A 487 -52.89 -51.38 -4.75
CA SER A 487 -51.81 -50.43 -4.95
C SER A 487 -51.09 -50.11 -3.64
N VAL A 488 -51.79 -50.05 -2.50
CA VAL A 488 -51.19 -49.90 -1.17
C VAL A 488 -50.27 -51.06 -0.86
N GLU A 489 -50.65 -52.29 -1.11
CA GLU A 489 -49.82 -53.49 -0.89
C GLU A 489 -48.53 -53.43 -1.70
N VAL A 490 -48.61 -53.05 -2.96
CA VAL A 490 -47.45 -52.87 -3.84
C VAL A 490 -46.52 -51.73 -3.32
N SER A 491 -47.10 -50.64 -2.89
CA SER A 491 -46.37 -49.51 -2.30
C SER A 491 -45.69 -49.86 -1.00
N ARG A 492 -46.35 -50.65 -0.11
CA ARG A 492 -45.72 -51.19 1.11
C ARG A 492 -44.55 -52.12 0.82
N TYR A 493 -44.67 -52.97 -0.18
CA TYR A 493 -43.56 -53.82 -0.63
C TYR A 493 -42.38 -53.00 -1.14
N ARG A 494 -42.62 -51.97 -1.97
CA ARG A 494 -41.59 -51.08 -2.48
C ARG A 494 -40.93 -50.26 -1.37
N LEU A 495 -41.71 -49.75 -0.42
CA LEU A 495 -41.20 -49.04 0.75
C LEU A 495 -40.30 -49.94 1.59
N LYS A 496 -40.72 -51.20 1.86
CA LYS A 496 -39.92 -52.19 2.58
C LYS A 496 -38.56 -52.43 1.94
N LYS A 497 -38.50 -52.52 0.59
CA LYS A 497 -37.26 -52.66 -0.18
C LYS A 497 -36.39 -51.42 -0.10
N LYS A 498 -36.95 -50.21 -0.17
CA LYS A 498 -36.22 -48.96 -0.04
C LYS A 498 -35.62 -48.74 1.35
N LEU A 499 -36.28 -49.23 2.38
CA LEU A 499 -35.79 -49.20 3.76
C LEU A 499 -34.74 -50.28 4.05
N GLY A 500 -34.39 -51.14 3.09
CA GLY A 500 -33.39 -52.20 3.25
C GLY A 500 -33.81 -53.38 4.10
N LEU A 501 -35.15 -53.63 4.25
CA LEU A 501 -35.67 -54.68 5.10
C LEU A 501 -35.73 -56.04 4.36
N GLU A 502 -35.39 -57.12 5.06
CA GLU A 502 -35.53 -58.49 4.57
C GLU A 502 -37.00 -58.90 4.37
N LYS A 503 -37.24 -59.95 3.56
CA LYS A 503 -38.57 -60.35 3.14
C LYS A 503 -39.50 -60.70 4.31
N ASP A 504 -38.94 -61.22 5.39
CA ASP A 504 -39.71 -61.73 6.56
C ASP A 504 -39.79 -60.72 7.72
N SER A 505 -39.13 -59.54 7.63
CA SER A 505 -39.21 -58.52 8.68
C SER A 505 -40.52 -57.74 8.69
N SER A 506 -41.00 -57.33 9.87
CA SER A 506 -42.21 -56.51 10.02
C SER A 506 -41.95 -55.06 9.68
N LEU A 507 -42.62 -54.51 8.64
CA LEU A 507 -42.53 -53.11 8.24
C LEU A 507 -43.09 -52.16 9.31
N ILE A 508 -44.15 -52.59 10.02
CA ILE A 508 -44.80 -51.79 11.07
C ILE A 508 -43.88 -51.64 12.26
N GLU A 509 -43.29 -52.76 12.75
CA GLU A 509 -42.34 -52.71 13.86
C GLU A 509 -41.11 -51.85 13.55
N PHE A 510 -40.58 -51.96 12.36
CA PHE A 510 -39.44 -51.13 11.93
C PHE A 510 -39.75 -49.64 11.90
N ILE A 511 -40.90 -49.27 11.32
CA ILE A 511 -41.35 -47.88 11.27
C ILE A 511 -41.61 -47.30 12.66
N ASN A 512 -42.07 -48.10 13.61
CA ASN A 512 -42.33 -47.69 14.98
C ASN A 512 -41.03 -47.49 15.79
N GLN A 513 -39.90 -48.04 15.37
CA GLN A 513 -38.58 -47.86 16.00
C GLN A 513 -37.80 -46.63 15.50
N ILE A 514 -38.26 -45.98 14.44
CA ILE A 514 -37.69 -44.72 13.91
C ILE A 514 -38.22 -43.54 14.72
#